data_aeb6898ce4c557d69be3a1fea2c52da7
#
_entry.id   aeb6898ce4c557d69be3a1fea2c52da7
#
_cell.length_a   1.000
_cell.length_b   1.000
_cell.length_c   1.000
_cell.angle_alpha   90.00
_cell.angle_beta   90.00
_cell.angle_gamma   90.00
#
_symmetry.space_group_name_H-M   'P 1'
#
loop_
_entity.id
_entity.type
_entity.pdbx_description
1 polymer ?
#
loop_
_entity_poly.entity_id
_entity_poly.type
_entity_poly.pdbx_seq_one_letter_code
_entity_poly.pdbx_strand_id
1 'polypeptide(L)'
;MSVQRVKMAGIVAALLGSTVAANAGGFERSSQDFDILFEKGNAVEAGGTFVAPQRKLKNIRGSRVGAATGGINPITRQPYETSVDEAKSYWVPKASAKFDLTDDLACAAQYRQPWGIHTDVGVDTVRMFTAIDQKISSNDYGVNCSYRFAAGEKSYFRILGGVSYQELKGEQTKMIPPGSAFGGTFRIGSLDVEDEAVGWRLGAAYEIPEYAMRATLVYQSKLKYNLEGTIDNLAIVGGRGIPINVESDVDTPQSVEFKFQTGIAPDWLAFGSVKWTDWSSITQVDFDASDNNVIRKGTTITSLNLYYQDGWTVSGGVGHKFNDQWSVAGTVTWDRGTSTGLTSQTDVWLFGLGTNYKPNEQFEVRLAGAAGWLSSGELDDTVVNGKPNLTGSKGEFGNDFVGGLSLTAKVKF
;
A
#
# COMPACT_ATOMS: atom_id res chain seq x y z
N MET A 1 -15.93 -44.22 23.24
CA MET A 1 -15.72 -43.52 21.97
C MET A 1 -14.31 -42.93 21.98
N SER A 2 -13.41 -43.54 21.21
CA SER A 2 -12.01 -43.11 21.12
C SER A 2 -11.96 -41.83 20.31
N VAL A 3 -11.64 -40.71 20.96
CA VAL A 3 -11.32 -39.46 20.26
C VAL A 3 -10.00 -39.68 19.53
N GLN A 4 -10.06 -39.89 18.21
CA GLN A 4 -8.89 -39.89 17.36
C GLN A 4 -8.17 -38.55 17.56
N ARG A 5 -6.98 -38.61 18.15
CA ARG A 5 -6.09 -37.45 18.30
C ARG A 5 -5.71 -36.97 16.91
N VAL A 6 -6.31 -35.90 16.49
CA VAL A 6 -5.98 -35.21 15.23
C VAL A 6 -4.59 -34.63 15.40
N LYS A 7 -3.62 -35.21 14.72
CA LYS A 7 -2.29 -34.61 14.57
C LYS A 7 -2.38 -33.43 13.59
N MET A 8 -2.91 -32.30 14.05
CA MET A 8 -2.96 -31.03 13.30
C MET A 8 -1.65 -30.23 13.46
N ALA A 9 -0.51 -30.91 13.71
CA ALA A 9 0.76 -30.22 13.79
C ALA A 9 1.20 -29.82 12.38
N GLY A 10 1.16 -28.54 12.06
CA GLY A 10 1.82 -27.96 10.90
C GLY A 10 0.92 -27.47 9.76
N ILE A 11 -0.39 -27.32 9.96
CA ILE A 11 -1.27 -26.80 8.91
C ILE A 11 -1.34 -25.27 9.01
N VAL A 12 -0.77 -24.60 8.02
CA VAL A 12 -1.36 -23.41 7.38
C VAL A 12 -1.25 -22.07 8.12
N ALA A 13 -0.38 -21.88 9.08
CA ALA A 13 0.04 -20.51 9.44
C ALA A 13 0.55 -19.72 8.20
N ALA A 14 0.93 -20.45 7.18
CA ALA A 14 1.58 -19.97 5.97
C ALA A 14 0.65 -19.41 4.88
N LEU A 15 -0.64 -19.69 4.89
CA LEU A 15 -1.56 -19.24 3.83
C LEU A 15 -2.08 -17.81 4.04
N LEU A 16 -2.06 -17.29 5.27
CA LEU A 16 -2.47 -15.92 5.56
C LEU A 16 -1.54 -14.84 4.96
N GLY A 17 -0.26 -15.15 4.80
CA GLY A 17 0.74 -14.21 4.24
C GLY A 17 0.84 -14.20 2.71
N SER A 18 0.08 -15.05 2.00
CA SER A 18 0.17 -15.17 0.54
C SER A 18 -1.09 -14.69 -0.19
N THR A 19 -2.02 -14.02 0.48
CA THR A 19 -3.06 -13.29 -0.23
C THR A 19 -2.38 -12.21 -1.06
N VAL A 20 -2.69 -12.17 -2.36
CA VAL A 20 -2.38 -11.01 -3.19
C VAL A 20 -3.16 -9.85 -2.59
N ALA A 21 -2.55 -9.16 -1.65
CA ALA A 21 -3.13 -7.98 -1.06
C ALA A 21 -2.95 -6.84 -2.07
N ALA A 22 -3.89 -6.68 -2.98
CA ALA A 22 -4.15 -5.36 -3.48
C ALA A 22 -4.81 -4.62 -2.31
N ASN A 23 -4.01 -4.03 -1.45
CA ASN A 23 -4.50 -3.13 -0.43
C ASN A 23 -4.93 -1.86 -1.16
N ALA A 24 -6.23 -1.61 -1.22
CA ALA A 24 -6.79 -0.43 -1.87
C ALA A 24 -6.90 0.75 -0.93
N GLY A 25 -6.60 0.56 0.35
CA GLY A 25 -6.56 1.64 1.32
C GLY A 25 -5.42 2.61 0.99
N GLY A 26 -5.73 3.74 0.37
CA GLY A 26 -4.76 4.80 0.06
C GLY A 26 -3.57 4.30 -0.77
N PHE A 27 -2.37 4.46 -0.23
CA PHE A 27 -1.11 4.07 -0.88
C PHE A 27 -0.50 2.79 -0.32
N GLU A 28 -1.21 1.99 0.48
CA GLU A 28 -0.66 0.78 1.07
C GLU A 28 -0.50 -0.34 0.03
N ARG A 29 0.71 -0.93 -0.05
CA ARG A 29 1.05 -2.05 -0.93
C ARG A 29 1.31 -3.36 -0.19
N SER A 30 1.74 -3.29 1.06
CA SER A 30 1.99 -4.49 1.87
C SER A 30 1.68 -4.25 3.34
N SER A 31 0.93 -5.18 3.94
CA SER A 31 0.63 -5.20 5.38
C SER A 31 1.81 -5.72 6.20
N GLN A 32 1.68 -5.61 7.53
CA GLN A 32 2.57 -6.22 8.50
C GLN A 32 2.56 -7.74 8.37
N ASP A 33 3.72 -8.38 8.42
CA ASP A 33 3.84 -9.82 8.44
C ASP A 33 4.64 -10.30 9.66
N PHE A 34 3.93 -10.67 10.72
CA PHE A 34 4.50 -11.32 11.91
C PHE A 34 4.43 -12.84 11.81
N ASP A 35 3.85 -13.39 10.75
CA ASP A 35 3.54 -14.83 10.67
C ASP A 35 4.78 -15.71 10.71
N ILE A 36 5.92 -15.23 10.21
CA ILE A 36 7.19 -15.94 10.28
C ILE A 36 7.66 -16.19 11.74
N LEU A 37 7.29 -15.33 12.71
CA LEU A 37 7.65 -15.49 14.13
C LEU A 37 6.95 -16.67 14.81
N PHE A 38 5.89 -17.21 14.19
CA PHE A 38 5.16 -18.38 14.70
C PHE A 38 5.68 -19.70 14.12
N GLU A 39 6.61 -19.65 13.17
CA GLU A 39 7.25 -20.83 12.61
C GLU A 39 8.15 -21.50 13.66
N LYS A 40 8.30 -22.82 13.58
CA LYS A 40 9.25 -23.56 14.41
C LYS A 40 10.63 -23.57 13.74
N GLY A 41 11.68 -23.36 14.54
CA GLY A 41 13.07 -23.34 14.06
C GLY A 41 13.39 -22.04 13.32
N ASN A 42 14.60 -21.97 12.82
CA ASN A 42 15.04 -20.84 11.99
C ASN A 42 14.42 -20.92 10.60
N ALA A 43 14.13 -19.78 10.01
CA ALA A 43 13.53 -19.74 8.69
C ALA A 43 13.94 -18.48 7.92
N VAL A 44 14.13 -18.63 6.62
CA VAL A 44 14.28 -17.53 5.68
C VAL A 44 13.17 -17.63 4.65
N GLU A 45 12.51 -16.51 4.38
CA GLU A 45 11.46 -16.41 3.38
C GLU A 45 11.77 -15.25 2.44
N ALA A 46 11.59 -15.44 1.14
CA ALA A 46 11.66 -14.39 0.14
C ALA A 46 10.58 -14.60 -0.91
N GLY A 47 10.06 -13.51 -1.44
CA GLY A 47 9.01 -13.55 -2.45
C GLY A 47 8.67 -12.19 -3.02
N GLY A 48 7.66 -12.18 -3.87
CA GLY A 48 7.15 -10.95 -4.46
C GLY A 48 5.75 -11.15 -5.02
N THR A 49 5.05 -10.04 -5.12
CA THR A 49 3.71 -9.96 -5.69
C THR A 49 3.71 -9.01 -6.87
N PHE A 50 3.27 -9.48 -8.02
CA PHE A 50 2.96 -8.63 -9.18
C PHE A 50 1.50 -8.24 -9.13
N VAL A 51 1.19 -6.95 -9.28
CA VAL A 51 -0.17 -6.41 -9.28
C VAL A 51 -0.39 -5.63 -10.56
N ALA A 52 -1.50 -5.92 -11.24
CA ALA A 52 -1.92 -5.28 -12.49
C ALA A 52 -3.34 -4.69 -12.33
N PRO A 53 -3.46 -3.47 -11.81
CA PRO A 53 -4.73 -2.76 -11.75
C PRO A 53 -5.05 -2.11 -13.10
N GLN A 54 -6.32 -1.93 -13.38
CA GLN A 54 -6.84 -0.99 -14.38
C GLN A 54 -7.62 0.08 -13.62
N ARG A 55 -7.51 1.35 -14.03
CA ARG A 55 -8.28 2.44 -13.46
C ARG A 55 -8.62 3.46 -14.53
N LYS A 56 -9.79 3.27 -15.17
CA LYS A 56 -10.21 4.07 -16.31
C LYS A 56 -11.07 5.25 -15.88
N LEU A 57 -10.46 6.43 -15.86
CA LEU A 57 -11.18 7.68 -15.70
C LEU A 57 -11.82 8.06 -17.04
N LYS A 58 -13.10 8.38 -17.03
CA LYS A 58 -13.92 8.72 -18.19
C LYS A 58 -14.64 10.07 -17.97
N ASN A 59 -15.17 10.64 -19.06
CA ASN A 59 -15.90 11.91 -19.04
C ASN A 59 -15.11 13.04 -18.38
N ILE A 60 -13.78 13.05 -18.61
CA ILE A 60 -12.86 14.03 -18.04
C ILE A 60 -13.18 15.42 -18.61
N ARG A 61 -13.41 16.39 -17.71
CA ARG A 61 -13.73 17.77 -18.05
C ARG A 61 -13.45 18.72 -16.89
N GLY A 62 -13.54 20.01 -17.14
CA GLY A 62 -13.72 21.02 -16.10
C GLY A 62 -12.50 21.79 -15.63
N SER A 63 -11.28 21.50 -16.12
CA SER A 63 -10.12 22.34 -15.80
C SER A 63 -10.32 23.77 -16.36
N ARG A 64 -10.18 24.79 -15.50
CA ARG A 64 -10.26 26.20 -15.92
C ARG A 64 -9.10 26.55 -16.86
N VAL A 65 -7.92 25.97 -16.61
CA VAL A 65 -6.76 26.15 -17.48
C VAL A 65 -7.02 25.50 -18.85
N GLY A 66 -7.60 24.30 -18.88
CA GLY A 66 -8.02 23.63 -20.11
C GLY A 66 -9.07 24.45 -20.89
N ALA A 67 -10.03 25.07 -20.19
CA ALA A 67 -10.99 25.98 -20.82
C ALA A 67 -10.31 27.26 -21.38
N ALA A 68 -9.31 27.80 -20.67
CA ALA A 68 -8.56 28.97 -21.13
C ALA A 68 -7.73 28.72 -22.41
N THR A 69 -7.42 27.44 -22.72
CA THR A 69 -6.79 27.06 -24.01
C THR A 69 -7.78 26.87 -25.15
N GLY A 70 -9.06 27.17 -24.93
CA GLY A 70 -10.14 26.92 -25.90
C GLY A 70 -10.45 25.45 -26.12
N GLY A 71 -10.10 24.57 -25.17
CA GLY A 71 -10.27 23.13 -25.26
C GLY A 71 -9.23 22.42 -26.13
N ILE A 72 -8.19 23.13 -26.55
CA ILE A 72 -7.09 22.58 -27.37
C ILE A 72 -5.86 22.36 -26.49
N ASN A 73 -5.34 21.16 -26.56
CA ASN A 73 -4.12 20.76 -25.85
C ASN A 73 -2.90 21.54 -26.41
N PRO A 74 -2.15 22.27 -25.57
CA PRO A 74 -1.04 23.08 -26.05
C PRO A 74 0.16 22.28 -26.56
N ILE A 75 0.25 20.98 -26.25
CA ILE A 75 1.32 20.10 -26.67
C ILE A 75 0.94 19.39 -27.98
N THR A 76 -0.17 18.66 -27.98
CA THR A 76 -0.59 17.82 -29.12
C THR A 76 -1.28 18.60 -30.21
N ARG A 77 -1.77 19.82 -29.91
CA ARG A 77 -2.56 20.69 -30.82
C ARG A 77 -3.90 20.05 -31.25
N GLN A 78 -4.36 19.05 -30.49
CA GLN A 78 -5.65 18.37 -30.68
C GLN A 78 -6.61 18.72 -29.53
N PRO A 79 -7.92 18.49 -29.64
CA PRO A 79 -8.82 18.53 -28.51
C PRO A 79 -8.33 17.59 -27.40
N TYR A 80 -8.58 17.96 -26.13
CA TYR A 80 -8.23 17.08 -25.02
C TYR A 80 -9.02 15.78 -25.10
N GLU A 81 -8.35 14.66 -24.82
CA GLU A 81 -9.02 13.40 -24.61
C GLU A 81 -9.85 13.42 -23.32
N THR A 82 -10.96 12.68 -23.31
CA THR A 82 -11.91 12.63 -22.20
C THR A 82 -11.84 11.34 -21.40
N SER A 83 -10.87 10.49 -21.70
CA SER A 83 -10.65 9.22 -20.95
C SER A 83 -9.18 8.86 -20.90
N VAL A 84 -8.77 8.19 -19.82
CA VAL A 84 -7.42 7.65 -19.63
C VAL A 84 -7.44 6.47 -18.64
N ASP A 85 -6.57 5.49 -18.84
CA ASP A 85 -6.25 4.47 -17.84
C ASP A 85 -5.03 4.94 -17.06
N GLU A 86 -5.25 5.39 -15.82
CA GLU A 86 -4.20 6.03 -15.02
C GLU A 86 -3.33 5.05 -14.22
N ALA A 87 -3.76 3.78 -14.10
CA ALA A 87 -3.07 2.82 -13.25
C ALA A 87 -1.86 2.18 -13.93
N LYS A 88 -0.78 2.00 -13.18
CA LYS A 88 0.41 1.25 -13.63
C LYS A 88 0.58 -0.03 -12.82
N SER A 89 1.00 -1.09 -13.49
CA SER A 89 1.37 -2.35 -12.85
C SER A 89 2.65 -2.19 -12.03
N TYR A 90 2.79 -2.95 -10.93
CA TYR A 90 3.92 -2.86 -10.04
C TYR A 90 4.27 -4.19 -9.37
N TRP A 91 5.50 -4.28 -8.86
CA TRP A 91 5.99 -5.37 -8.05
C TRP A 91 6.12 -4.95 -6.58
N VAL A 92 5.81 -5.88 -5.66
CA VAL A 92 5.98 -5.73 -4.23
C VAL A 92 6.87 -6.86 -3.72
N PRO A 93 8.18 -6.65 -3.60
CA PRO A 93 9.08 -7.63 -3.03
C PRO A 93 8.93 -7.71 -1.51
N LYS A 94 9.23 -8.90 -0.94
CA LYS A 94 9.37 -9.11 0.50
C LYS A 94 10.45 -10.11 0.80
N ALA A 95 11.10 -9.95 1.94
CA ALA A 95 12.05 -10.90 2.47
C ALA A 95 12.03 -10.87 4.00
N SER A 96 12.26 -12.02 4.63
CA SER A 96 12.39 -12.11 6.08
C SER A 96 13.31 -13.26 6.49
N ALA A 97 14.02 -13.06 7.60
CA ALA A 97 14.88 -14.08 8.20
C ALA A 97 14.58 -14.13 9.71
N LYS A 98 14.10 -15.27 10.19
CA LYS A 98 13.73 -15.51 11.59
C LYS A 98 14.73 -16.45 12.25
N PHE A 99 15.09 -16.10 13.49
CA PHE A 99 15.96 -16.89 14.33
C PHE A 99 15.30 -17.09 15.70
N ASP A 100 15.31 -18.36 16.18
CA ASP A 100 14.98 -18.68 17.57
C ASP A 100 16.20 -18.39 18.43
N LEU A 101 16.11 -17.39 19.31
CA LEU A 101 17.18 -17.02 20.24
C LEU A 101 17.12 -17.89 21.51
N THR A 102 15.92 -18.30 21.92
CA THR A 102 15.64 -19.29 22.95
C THR A 102 14.39 -20.08 22.56
N ASP A 103 13.97 -21.05 23.36
CA ASP A 103 12.73 -21.81 23.13
C ASP A 103 11.48 -20.93 23.08
N ASP A 104 11.51 -19.76 23.72
CA ASP A 104 10.36 -18.86 23.83
C ASP A 104 10.58 -17.48 23.17
N LEU A 105 11.82 -17.10 22.86
CA LEU A 105 12.17 -15.84 22.21
C LEU A 105 12.62 -16.04 20.78
N ALA A 106 11.90 -15.47 19.83
CA ALA A 106 12.25 -15.45 18.42
C ALA A 106 12.29 -14.01 17.89
N CYS A 107 13.25 -13.71 17.02
CA CYS A 107 13.33 -12.43 16.31
C CYS A 107 13.45 -12.65 14.80
N ALA A 108 12.94 -11.71 14.01
CA ALA A 108 13.02 -11.72 12.56
C ALA A 108 13.43 -10.35 12.03
N ALA A 109 14.39 -10.33 11.11
CA ALA A 109 14.67 -9.21 10.24
C ALA A 109 13.75 -9.30 9.02
N GLN A 110 13.22 -8.16 8.56
CA GLN A 110 12.25 -8.11 7.46
C GLN A 110 12.52 -6.93 6.54
N TYR A 111 12.31 -7.17 5.25
CA TYR A 111 12.24 -6.14 4.21
C TYR A 111 10.88 -6.21 3.51
N ARG A 112 10.26 -5.05 3.31
CA ARG A 112 9.00 -4.91 2.56
C ARG A 112 8.88 -3.50 1.97
N GLN A 113 7.89 -3.30 1.10
CA GLN A 113 7.51 -1.99 0.54
C GLN A 113 6.06 -1.66 0.96
N PRO A 114 5.85 -0.99 2.11
CA PRO A 114 4.51 -0.75 2.64
C PRO A 114 3.70 0.25 1.82
N TRP A 115 4.34 1.33 1.36
CA TRP A 115 3.67 2.43 0.68
C TRP A 115 4.10 2.52 -0.78
N GLY A 116 3.15 2.82 -1.65
CA GLY A 116 3.45 3.11 -3.03
C GLY A 116 2.22 3.26 -3.91
N ILE A 117 2.30 4.19 -4.84
CA ILE A 117 1.35 4.39 -5.92
C ILE A 117 2.13 4.74 -7.18
N HIS A 118 1.59 4.42 -8.33
CA HIS A 118 2.07 4.92 -9.61
C HIS A 118 0.88 5.16 -10.52
N THR A 119 0.58 6.42 -10.80
CA THR A 119 -0.44 6.85 -11.75
C THR A 119 0.20 7.67 -12.84
N ASP A 120 -0.22 7.45 -14.09
CA ASP A 120 0.25 8.18 -15.26
C ASP A 120 -0.95 8.47 -16.16
N VAL A 121 -1.37 9.72 -16.20
CA VAL A 121 -2.47 10.19 -17.03
C VAL A 121 -2.00 10.72 -18.38
N GLY A 122 -0.69 10.79 -18.60
CA GLY A 122 -0.10 11.35 -19.80
C GLY A 122 -0.40 12.85 -19.99
N VAL A 123 -0.21 13.32 -21.21
CA VAL A 123 -0.39 14.73 -21.58
C VAL A 123 -1.65 15.01 -22.41
N ASP A 124 -2.48 13.99 -22.69
CA ASP A 124 -3.58 14.12 -23.65
C ASP A 124 -4.87 14.63 -23.03
N THR A 125 -5.03 14.53 -21.70
CA THR A 125 -6.22 14.99 -20.97
C THR A 125 -5.96 16.28 -20.20
N VAL A 126 -7.02 16.99 -19.78
CA VAL A 126 -6.90 18.17 -18.89
C VAL A 126 -6.32 17.82 -17.51
N ARG A 127 -6.26 16.54 -17.16
CA ARG A 127 -5.64 16.06 -15.91
C ARG A 127 -4.13 16.35 -15.84
N MET A 128 -3.46 16.57 -16.97
CA MET A 128 -2.04 16.93 -17.02
C MET A 128 -1.71 18.17 -16.18
N PHE A 129 -2.67 19.05 -15.92
CA PHE A 129 -2.47 20.24 -15.08
C PHE A 129 -2.52 19.91 -13.58
N THR A 130 -3.12 18.79 -13.18
CA THR A 130 -3.07 18.26 -11.79
C THR A 130 -1.85 17.40 -11.60
N ALA A 131 -1.69 16.36 -12.43
CA ALA A 131 -0.53 15.49 -12.49
C ALA A 131 -0.46 14.84 -13.88
N ILE A 132 0.73 14.65 -14.44
CA ILE A 132 1.00 13.82 -15.62
C ILE A 132 1.36 12.43 -15.15
N ASP A 133 2.41 12.33 -14.33
CA ASP A 133 2.89 11.12 -13.69
C ASP A 133 3.07 11.40 -12.20
N GLN A 134 2.66 10.46 -11.36
CA GLN A 134 2.82 10.54 -9.91
C GLN A 134 3.23 9.19 -9.36
N LYS A 135 4.31 9.16 -8.62
CA LYS A 135 4.85 7.95 -8.03
C LYS A 135 5.25 8.18 -6.58
N ILE A 136 4.79 7.28 -5.71
CA ILE A 136 5.25 7.17 -4.33
C ILE A 136 5.84 5.78 -4.17
N SER A 137 6.98 5.67 -3.50
CA SER A 137 7.65 4.42 -3.19
C SER A 137 8.25 4.46 -1.80
N SER A 138 8.37 3.29 -1.17
CA SER A 138 8.96 3.16 0.16
C SER A 138 9.73 1.86 0.30
N ASN A 139 10.72 1.85 1.20
CA ASN A 139 11.39 0.66 1.68
C ASN A 139 11.28 0.62 3.21
N ASP A 140 10.99 -0.54 3.79
CA ASP A 140 10.86 -0.75 5.24
C ASP A 140 11.81 -1.89 5.64
N TYR A 141 12.75 -1.58 6.50
CA TYR A 141 13.70 -2.51 7.09
C TYR A 141 13.36 -2.65 8.57
N GLY A 142 12.78 -3.78 8.96
CA GLY A 142 12.26 -4.00 10.31
C GLY A 142 12.95 -5.13 11.05
N VAL A 143 13.01 -5.01 12.36
CA VAL A 143 13.32 -6.12 13.28
C VAL A 143 12.13 -6.28 14.20
N ASN A 144 11.55 -7.49 14.21
CA ASN A 144 10.40 -7.85 15.02
C ASN A 144 10.75 -9.04 15.88
N CYS A 145 10.37 -9.02 17.15
CA CYS A 145 10.58 -10.11 18.10
C CYS A 145 9.27 -10.57 18.71
N SER A 146 9.22 -11.82 19.15
CA SER A 146 8.12 -12.39 19.91
C SER A 146 8.62 -13.14 21.12
N TYR A 147 7.97 -12.93 22.26
CA TYR A 147 8.20 -13.73 23.45
C TYR A 147 6.94 -14.52 23.81
N ARG A 148 7.09 -15.84 23.99
CA ARG A 148 6.00 -16.77 24.24
C ARG A 148 5.93 -17.14 25.71
N PHE A 149 4.73 -17.12 26.30
CA PHE A 149 4.42 -17.55 27.65
C PHE A 149 3.47 -18.73 27.63
N ALA A 150 3.63 -19.70 28.50
CA ALA A 150 2.62 -20.71 28.73
C ALA A 150 1.40 -20.06 29.41
N ALA A 151 0.22 -20.17 28.81
CA ALA A 151 -1.05 -19.65 29.33
C ALA A 151 -1.95 -20.77 29.85
N GLY A 152 -1.45 -22.00 29.91
CA GLY A 152 -2.13 -23.21 30.33
C GLY A 152 -1.36 -24.44 29.83
N GLU A 153 -1.90 -25.65 30.03
CA GLU A 153 -1.20 -26.89 29.62
C GLU A 153 -0.99 -26.99 28.09
N LYS A 154 -1.85 -26.35 27.29
CA LYS A 154 -1.87 -26.48 25.82
C LYS A 154 -2.08 -25.15 25.08
N SER A 155 -1.97 -24.04 25.78
CA SER A 155 -2.17 -22.73 25.20
C SER A 155 -0.99 -21.80 25.51
N TYR A 156 -0.78 -20.83 24.64
CA TYR A 156 0.31 -19.88 24.73
C TYR A 156 -0.20 -18.47 24.49
N PHE A 157 0.41 -17.55 25.21
CA PHE A 157 0.28 -16.12 24.96
C PHE A 157 1.63 -15.60 24.43
N ARG A 158 1.60 -14.71 23.43
CA ARG A 158 2.81 -14.04 22.92
C ARG A 158 2.67 -12.54 23.02
N ILE A 159 3.76 -11.89 23.36
CA ILE A 159 3.96 -10.46 23.13
C ILE A 159 4.80 -10.32 21.87
N LEU A 160 4.38 -9.43 20.99
CA LEU A 160 5.04 -9.10 19.73
C LEU A 160 5.50 -7.65 19.81
N GLY A 161 6.72 -7.36 19.35
CA GLY A 161 7.22 -6.00 19.31
C GLY A 161 8.29 -5.85 18.23
N GLY A 162 8.42 -4.65 17.70
CA GLY A 162 9.43 -4.38 16.69
C GLY A 162 9.62 -2.92 16.40
N VAL A 163 10.73 -2.64 15.72
CA VAL A 163 11.10 -1.34 15.20
C VAL A 163 11.40 -1.45 13.72
N SER A 164 11.21 -0.36 12.98
CA SER A 164 11.57 -0.30 11.58
C SER A 164 12.13 1.06 11.20
N TYR A 165 13.09 1.03 10.30
CA TYR A 165 13.57 2.18 9.55
C TYR A 165 12.89 2.15 8.18
N GLN A 166 12.32 3.27 7.77
CA GLN A 166 11.53 3.34 6.56
C GLN A 166 11.93 4.57 5.74
N GLU A 167 12.22 4.35 4.46
CA GLU A 167 12.47 5.38 3.45
C GLU A 167 11.19 5.64 2.67
N LEU A 168 10.91 6.91 2.37
CA LEU A 168 9.78 7.36 1.56
C LEU A 168 10.26 8.30 0.48
N LYS A 169 9.84 8.07 -0.77
CA LYS A 169 10.14 8.90 -1.91
C LYS A 169 8.87 9.25 -2.67
N GLY A 170 8.71 10.54 -3.04
CA GLY A 170 7.63 11.07 -3.86
C GLY A 170 8.15 11.75 -5.11
N GLU A 171 7.61 11.39 -6.27
CA GLU A 171 7.91 11.99 -7.57
C GLU A 171 6.61 12.41 -8.24
N GLN A 172 6.56 13.62 -8.81
CA GLN A 172 5.41 14.09 -9.59
C GLN A 172 5.86 14.97 -10.74
N THR A 173 5.23 14.79 -11.89
CA THR A 173 5.31 15.73 -13.01
C THR A 173 3.94 16.31 -13.33
N LYS A 174 3.87 17.59 -13.70
CA LYS A 174 2.63 18.25 -14.13
C LYS A 174 2.88 19.36 -15.14
N MET A 175 1.84 19.68 -15.89
CA MET A 175 1.87 20.82 -16.82
C MET A 175 1.69 22.15 -16.06
N ILE A 176 2.66 23.02 -16.21
CA ILE A 176 2.63 24.39 -15.69
C ILE A 176 2.07 25.32 -16.77
N PRO A 177 0.91 25.98 -16.52
CA PRO A 177 0.33 26.92 -17.49
C PRO A 177 1.11 28.23 -17.58
N PRO A 178 0.99 28.98 -18.70
CA PRO A 178 1.48 30.35 -18.78
C PRO A 178 0.75 31.23 -17.76
N GLY A 179 1.43 32.32 -17.33
CA GLY A 179 0.85 33.25 -16.33
C GLY A 179 1.06 32.82 -14.88
N SER A 180 1.68 31.66 -14.61
CA SER A 180 2.30 31.39 -13.31
C SER A 180 3.37 32.46 -13.06
N ALA A 181 3.62 32.82 -11.81
CA ALA A 181 4.50 33.93 -11.40
C ALA A 181 5.94 33.86 -12.00
N PHE A 182 6.30 32.74 -12.63
CA PHE A 182 7.67 32.41 -13.03
C PHE A 182 7.86 32.09 -14.51
N GLY A 183 6.85 32.27 -15.40
CA GLY A 183 7.06 32.01 -16.82
C GLY A 183 5.84 32.16 -17.72
N GLY A 184 6.06 32.47 -19.01
CA GLY A 184 5.04 32.79 -20.02
C GLY A 184 4.67 31.67 -20.99
N THR A 185 5.23 30.46 -20.85
CA THR A 185 4.98 29.32 -21.77
C THR A 185 4.53 28.07 -21.00
N PHE A 186 3.78 27.18 -21.67
CA PHE A 186 3.49 25.84 -21.16
C PHE A 186 4.78 25.03 -21.03
N ARG A 187 4.97 24.33 -19.92
CA ARG A 187 6.11 23.45 -19.66
C ARG A 187 5.79 22.38 -18.64
N ILE A 188 6.55 21.34 -18.64
CA ILE A 188 6.44 20.28 -17.61
C ILE A 188 7.36 20.63 -16.46
N GLY A 189 6.79 20.77 -15.28
CA GLY A 189 7.51 20.87 -14.01
C GLY A 189 7.55 19.53 -13.30
N SER A 190 8.61 19.30 -12.52
CA SER A 190 8.77 18.09 -11.71
C SER A 190 9.01 18.43 -10.25
N LEU A 191 8.49 17.58 -9.36
CA LEU A 191 8.73 17.52 -7.92
C LEU A 191 9.41 16.20 -7.62
N ASP A 192 10.50 16.23 -6.87
CA ASP A 192 11.20 15.06 -6.34
C ASP A 192 11.52 15.31 -4.86
N VAL A 193 11.02 14.46 -3.96
CA VAL A 193 11.20 14.61 -2.51
C VAL A 193 11.42 13.25 -1.86
N GLU A 194 12.22 13.22 -0.80
CA GLU A 194 12.51 12.00 -0.05
C GLU A 194 12.79 12.30 1.43
N ASP A 195 12.58 11.31 2.29
CA ASP A 195 12.97 11.33 3.68
C ASP A 195 12.92 9.91 4.28
N GLU A 196 13.46 9.76 5.48
CA GLU A 196 13.44 8.54 6.27
C GLU A 196 12.87 8.75 7.66
N ALA A 197 12.24 7.70 8.22
CA ALA A 197 11.63 7.74 9.53
C ALA A 197 11.75 6.40 10.26
N VAL A 198 11.67 6.45 11.59
CA VAL A 198 11.67 5.27 12.46
C VAL A 198 10.28 5.07 13.05
N GLY A 199 9.76 3.85 12.91
CA GLY A 199 8.48 3.44 13.48
C GLY A 199 8.64 2.26 14.45
N TRP A 200 7.56 1.97 15.18
CA TRP A 200 7.49 0.83 16.07
C TRP A 200 6.17 0.07 15.90
N ARG A 201 6.19 -1.18 16.35
CA ARG A 201 5.06 -2.11 16.27
C ARG A 201 4.91 -2.81 17.61
N LEU A 202 3.69 -3.00 18.06
CA LEU A 202 3.38 -3.74 19.29
C LEU A 202 2.17 -4.63 19.05
N GLY A 203 2.21 -5.85 19.57
CA GLY A 203 1.10 -6.77 19.42
C GLY A 203 1.07 -7.85 20.48
N ALA A 204 -0.01 -8.62 20.42
CA ALA A 204 -0.21 -9.80 21.25
C ALA A 204 -0.83 -10.91 20.41
N ALA A 205 -0.53 -12.16 20.77
CA ALA A 205 -1.17 -13.31 20.18
C ALA A 205 -1.56 -14.34 21.25
N TYR A 206 -2.64 -15.05 20.99
CA TYR A 206 -3.07 -16.21 21.77
C TYR A 206 -3.17 -17.43 20.87
N GLU A 207 -2.58 -18.54 21.29
CA GLU A 207 -2.46 -19.76 20.50
C GLU A 207 -2.95 -20.97 21.26
N ILE A 208 -3.74 -21.82 20.57
CA ILE A 208 -4.08 -23.18 21.00
C ILE A 208 -3.70 -24.13 19.86
N PRO A 209 -2.46 -24.67 19.85
CA PRO A 209 -1.96 -25.49 18.75
C PRO A 209 -2.80 -26.74 18.46
N GLU A 210 -3.46 -27.31 19.47
CA GLU A 210 -4.33 -28.47 19.32
C GLU A 210 -5.48 -28.23 18.33
N TYR A 211 -5.98 -26.99 18.24
CA TYR A 211 -7.05 -26.57 17.34
C TYR A 211 -6.54 -25.77 16.14
N ALA A 212 -5.22 -25.68 15.96
CA ALA A 212 -4.61 -24.76 15.01
C ALA A 212 -5.13 -23.31 15.16
N MET A 213 -5.57 -22.96 16.39
CA MET A 213 -6.18 -21.66 16.70
C MET A 213 -5.07 -20.65 17.03
N ARG A 214 -5.17 -19.50 16.40
CA ARG A 214 -4.35 -18.32 16.70
C ARG A 214 -5.19 -17.07 16.51
N ALA A 215 -5.18 -16.21 17.50
CA ALA A 215 -5.69 -14.84 17.43
C ALA A 215 -4.50 -13.89 17.63
N THR A 216 -4.37 -12.90 16.75
CA THR A 216 -3.26 -11.93 16.80
C THR A 216 -3.83 -10.53 16.65
N LEU A 217 -3.40 -9.60 17.52
CA LEU A 217 -3.71 -8.19 17.44
C LEU A 217 -2.40 -7.41 17.37
N VAL A 218 -2.24 -6.56 16.36
CA VAL A 218 -1.02 -5.77 16.14
C VAL A 218 -1.39 -4.32 15.87
N TYR A 219 -0.71 -3.41 16.56
CA TYR A 219 -0.69 -1.99 16.30
C TYR A 219 0.61 -1.60 15.61
N GLN A 220 0.54 -0.76 14.59
CA GLN A 220 1.66 -0.09 13.93
C GLN A 220 1.57 1.40 14.18
N SER A 221 2.67 2.01 14.64
CA SER A 221 2.75 3.46 14.82
C SER A 221 2.69 4.21 13.49
N LYS A 222 2.19 5.43 13.52
CA LYS A 222 2.44 6.40 12.46
C LYS A 222 3.94 6.71 12.37
N LEU A 223 4.40 7.10 11.20
CA LEU A 223 5.74 7.62 10.98
C LEU A 223 5.61 9.07 10.50
N LYS A 224 6.52 9.91 11.02
CA LYS A 224 6.59 11.31 10.64
C LYS A 224 7.78 11.53 9.72
N TYR A 225 7.54 12.13 8.59
CA TYR A 225 8.54 12.50 7.62
C TYR A 225 8.59 14.02 7.47
N ASN A 226 9.78 14.55 7.29
CA ASN A 226 10.04 15.90 6.83
C ASN A 226 10.68 15.80 5.45
N LEU A 227 9.83 15.57 4.44
CA LEU A 227 10.28 15.38 3.07
C LEU A 227 11.03 16.61 2.57
N GLU A 228 12.24 16.42 2.07
CA GLU A 228 13.06 17.46 1.45
C GLU A 228 13.30 17.14 -0.03
N GLY A 229 13.44 18.16 -0.87
CA GLY A 229 13.71 17.97 -2.27
C GLY A 229 13.62 19.21 -3.12
N THR A 230 13.29 19.04 -4.40
CA THR A 230 13.26 20.14 -5.37
C THR A 230 12.02 20.14 -6.26
N ILE A 231 11.62 21.35 -6.67
CA ILE A 231 10.70 21.55 -7.79
C ILE A 231 11.50 22.17 -8.94
N ASP A 232 11.55 21.45 -10.06
CA ASP A 232 12.24 21.90 -11.27
C ASP A 232 11.28 22.48 -12.31
N ASN A 233 11.80 23.35 -13.17
CA ASN A 233 11.09 24.00 -14.28
C ASN A 233 9.86 24.84 -13.88
N LEU A 234 9.66 25.13 -12.60
CA LEU A 234 8.62 26.06 -12.16
C LEU A 234 9.07 27.51 -12.36
N ALA A 235 10.27 27.86 -11.93
CA ALA A 235 10.86 29.19 -12.12
C ALA A 235 11.80 29.21 -13.32
N ILE A 236 11.66 30.22 -14.20
CA ILE A 236 12.51 30.43 -15.37
C ILE A 236 13.18 31.79 -15.26
N VAL A 237 14.50 31.81 -15.16
CA VAL A 237 15.31 33.04 -15.15
C VAL A 237 16.31 32.96 -16.27
N GLY A 238 16.33 33.98 -17.12
CA GLY A 238 17.24 34.02 -18.28
C GLY A 238 17.07 32.88 -19.28
N GLY A 239 15.83 32.31 -19.36
CA GLY A 239 15.52 31.17 -20.24
C GLY A 239 15.92 29.80 -19.69
N ARG A 240 16.39 29.72 -18.44
CA ARG A 240 16.76 28.46 -17.75
C ARG A 240 15.86 28.19 -16.57
N GLY A 241 15.47 26.93 -16.38
CA GLY A 241 14.79 26.46 -15.17
C GLY A 241 15.73 26.60 -13.96
N ILE A 242 15.22 27.13 -12.87
CA ILE A 242 15.94 27.22 -11.59
C ILE A 242 15.23 26.28 -10.63
N PRO A 243 15.92 25.31 -10.00
CA PRO A 243 15.35 24.47 -8.95
C PRO A 243 14.90 25.31 -7.75
N ILE A 244 13.78 24.99 -7.19
CA ILE A 244 13.27 25.53 -5.93
C ILE A 244 13.36 24.42 -4.90
N ASN A 245 14.16 24.63 -3.85
CA ASN A 245 14.22 23.70 -2.73
C ASN A 245 12.90 23.75 -1.94
N VAL A 246 12.35 22.58 -1.61
CA VAL A 246 11.08 22.45 -0.88
C VAL A 246 11.21 21.51 0.29
N GLU A 247 10.36 21.75 1.29
CA GLU A 247 10.15 20.89 2.44
C GLU A 247 8.65 20.60 2.65
N SER A 248 8.31 19.45 3.25
CA SER A 248 6.93 19.07 3.53
C SER A 248 6.85 18.12 4.70
N ASP A 249 6.06 18.45 5.71
CA ASP A 249 5.75 17.55 6.81
C ASP A 249 4.60 16.61 6.40
N VAL A 250 4.82 15.30 6.48
CA VAL A 250 3.80 14.29 6.22
C VAL A 250 3.89 13.13 7.19
N ASP A 251 2.73 12.66 7.67
CA ASP A 251 2.63 11.47 8.50
C ASP A 251 2.11 10.31 7.64
N THR A 252 2.72 9.12 7.73
CA THR A 252 2.04 7.89 7.27
C THR A 252 1.09 7.40 8.36
N PRO A 253 -0.06 6.79 8.00
CA PRO A 253 -1.08 6.47 8.98
C PRO A 253 -0.68 5.33 9.92
N GLN A 254 -1.17 5.40 11.17
CA GLN A 254 -1.16 4.28 12.07
C GLN A 254 -2.19 3.23 11.67
N SER A 255 -2.03 1.99 12.15
CA SER A 255 -2.99 0.93 11.88
C SER A 255 -3.12 -0.06 13.02
N VAL A 256 -4.28 -0.72 13.09
CA VAL A 256 -4.56 -1.86 13.95
C VAL A 256 -5.05 -3.01 13.10
N GLU A 257 -4.44 -4.18 13.25
CA GLU A 257 -4.84 -5.39 12.54
C GLU A 257 -5.11 -6.52 13.52
N PHE A 258 -6.30 -7.12 13.38
CA PHE A 258 -6.68 -8.36 14.05
C PHE A 258 -6.70 -9.48 13.03
N LYS A 259 -5.99 -10.59 13.33
CA LYS A 259 -6.02 -11.82 12.53
C LYS A 259 -6.51 -12.97 13.41
N PHE A 260 -7.31 -13.84 12.84
CA PHE A 260 -7.81 -15.05 13.49
C PHE A 260 -7.76 -16.23 12.56
N GLN A 261 -7.38 -17.41 13.09
CA GLN A 261 -7.47 -18.68 12.41
C GLN A 261 -7.88 -19.79 13.38
N THR A 262 -8.54 -20.84 12.87
CA THR A 262 -8.84 -22.04 13.63
C THR A 262 -9.11 -23.22 12.71
N GLY A 263 -8.76 -24.43 13.17
CA GLY A 263 -9.20 -25.67 12.54
C GLY A 263 -10.71 -25.87 12.74
N ILE A 264 -11.44 -26.10 11.66
CA ILE A 264 -12.92 -26.31 11.68
C ILE A 264 -13.32 -27.74 11.42
N ALA A 265 -12.44 -28.53 10.80
CA ALA A 265 -12.60 -29.97 10.59
C ALA A 265 -11.20 -30.58 10.38
N PRO A 266 -11.04 -31.91 10.34
CA PRO A 266 -9.78 -32.54 9.94
C PRO A 266 -9.31 -31.99 8.60
N ASP A 267 -8.05 -31.49 8.55
CA ASP A 267 -7.41 -30.90 7.39
C ASP A 267 -8.06 -29.61 6.81
N TRP A 268 -9.02 -29.01 7.53
CA TRP A 268 -9.65 -27.75 7.17
C TRP A 268 -9.34 -26.65 8.19
N LEU A 269 -8.95 -25.49 7.68
CA LEU A 269 -8.70 -24.28 8.45
C LEU A 269 -9.60 -23.15 7.95
N ALA A 270 -10.26 -22.43 8.86
CA ALA A 270 -10.85 -21.13 8.58
C ALA A 270 -9.96 -20.04 9.13
N PHE A 271 -9.88 -18.91 8.42
CA PHE A 271 -9.09 -17.76 8.83
C PHE A 271 -9.69 -16.44 8.32
N GLY A 272 -9.30 -15.35 8.95
CA GLY A 272 -9.73 -14.03 8.54
C GLY A 272 -8.94 -12.92 9.23
N SER A 273 -9.11 -11.71 8.74
CA SER A 273 -8.52 -10.52 9.33
C SER A 273 -9.43 -9.31 9.19
N VAL A 274 -9.26 -8.37 10.11
CA VAL A 274 -9.83 -7.02 10.03
C VAL A 274 -8.71 -6.05 10.34
N LYS A 275 -8.49 -5.09 9.45
CA LYS A 275 -7.50 -4.03 9.61
C LYS A 275 -8.16 -2.68 9.48
N TRP A 276 -7.86 -1.79 10.40
CA TRP A 276 -8.16 -0.36 10.33
C TRP A 276 -6.86 0.41 10.11
N THR A 277 -6.92 1.42 9.24
CA THR A 277 -5.80 2.33 8.94
C THR A 277 -6.31 3.75 8.97
N ASP A 278 -5.66 4.61 9.76
CA ASP A 278 -6.00 6.02 10.04
C ASP A 278 -5.66 6.93 8.83
N TRP A 279 -6.25 6.63 7.68
CA TRP A 279 -6.04 7.42 6.47
C TRP A 279 -6.67 8.82 6.56
N SER A 280 -7.70 9.01 7.39
CA SER A 280 -8.35 10.31 7.60
C SER A 280 -7.43 11.36 8.21
N SER A 281 -6.32 10.94 8.82
CA SER A 281 -5.27 11.85 9.30
C SER A 281 -4.53 12.56 8.17
N ILE A 282 -4.58 12.03 6.93
CA ILE A 282 -3.93 12.64 5.76
C ILE A 282 -4.95 13.45 4.97
N THR A 283 -4.86 14.78 5.09
CA THR A 283 -5.76 15.71 4.41
C THR A 283 -5.11 16.40 3.22
N GLN A 284 -4.15 17.24 3.46
CA GLN A 284 -3.40 18.00 2.47
C GLN A 284 -1.91 17.91 2.79
N VAL A 285 -1.09 17.73 1.77
CA VAL A 285 0.37 17.76 1.87
C VAL A 285 0.85 18.99 1.13
N ASP A 286 1.38 19.96 1.87
CA ASP A 286 1.89 21.23 1.34
C ASP A 286 3.41 21.13 1.11
N PHE A 287 3.87 21.60 -0.03
CA PHE A 287 5.28 21.70 -0.36
C PHE A 287 5.68 23.17 -0.31
N ASP A 288 6.41 23.52 0.75
CA ASP A 288 6.81 24.88 1.06
C ASP A 288 8.26 25.13 0.59
N ALA A 289 8.57 26.34 0.15
CA ALA A 289 9.94 26.73 -0.14
C ALA A 289 10.81 26.61 1.12
N SER A 290 11.89 25.82 1.08
CA SER A 290 12.76 25.57 2.23
C SER A 290 13.87 26.62 2.40
N ASP A 291 14.09 27.49 1.38
CA ASP A 291 15.07 28.58 1.43
C ASP A 291 14.53 29.90 0.81
N ASN A 292 15.35 30.93 0.78
CA ASN A 292 15.03 32.25 0.22
C ASN A 292 15.65 32.50 -1.15
N ASN A 293 16.00 31.45 -1.90
CA ASN A 293 16.77 31.61 -3.15
C ASN A 293 15.94 32.24 -4.27
N VAL A 294 14.79 31.66 -4.62
CA VAL A 294 13.90 32.12 -5.71
C VAL A 294 12.57 32.63 -5.15
N ILE A 295 12.07 31.96 -4.13
CA ILE A 295 10.81 32.26 -3.43
C ILE A 295 11.12 32.39 -1.95
N ARG A 296 10.34 33.18 -1.24
CA ARG A 296 10.50 33.34 0.21
C ARG A 296 10.26 32.01 0.92
N LYS A 297 11.17 31.63 1.83
CA LYS A 297 11.04 30.45 2.70
C LYS A 297 9.67 30.43 3.39
N GLY A 298 9.05 29.23 3.45
CA GLY A 298 7.74 29.00 4.04
C GLY A 298 6.57 29.43 3.13
N THR A 299 6.84 29.75 1.86
CA THR A 299 5.76 30.00 0.88
C THR A 299 5.35 28.66 0.27
N THR A 300 4.07 28.30 0.38
CA THR A 300 3.53 27.08 -0.25
C THR A 300 3.56 27.21 -1.77
N ILE A 301 4.28 26.29 -2.41
CA ILE A 301 4.49 26.26 -3.86
C ILE A 301 3.41 25.43 -4.55
N THR A 302 3.12 24.29 -3.98
CA THR A 302 2.10 23.35 -4.48
C THR A 302 1.59 22.49 -3.33
N SER A 303 0.40 21.91 -3.51
CA SER A 303 -0.21 21.02 -2.52
C SER A 303 -0.76 19.78 -3.20
N LEU A 304 -0.68 18.65 -2.50
CA LEU A 304 -1.37 17.41 -2.84
C LEU A 304 -2.60 17.29 -1.94
N ASN A 305 -3.79 17.36 -2.52
CA ASN A 305 -5.06 17.32 -1.80
C ASN A 305 -5.59 15.88 -1.79
N LEU A 306 -5.56 15.22 -0.66
CA LEU A 306 -5.97 13.84 -0.48
C LEU A 306 -7.31 13.73 0.25
N TYR A 307 -7.45 14.36 1.42
CA TYR A 307 -8.66 14.37 2.25
C TYR A 307 -9.29 12.99 2.36
N TYR A 308 -8.46 12.00 2.69
CA TYR A 308 -8.88 10.60 2.79
C TYR A 308 -9.89 10.37 3.92
N GLN A 309 -10.67 9.31 3.80
CA GLN A 309 -11.40 8.68 4.89
C GLN A 309 -10.65 7.45 5.38
N ASP A 310 -10.97 6.99 6.60
CA ASP A 310 -10.35 5.79 7.17
C ASP A 310 -10.51 4.57 6.27
N GLY A 311 -9.41 3.83 6.14
CA GLY A 311 -9.36 2.57 5.43
C GLY A 311 -9.76 1.40 6.34
N TRP A 312 -10.49 0.45 5.77
CA TRP A 312 -10.84 -0.81 6.41
C TRP A 312 -10.61 -1.95 5.43
N THR A 313 -9.82 -2.94 5.83
CA THR A 313 -9.64 -4.17 5.05
C THR A 313 -10.22 -5.33 5.84
N VAL A 314 -11.14 -6.08 5.25
CA VAL A 314 -11.72 -7.29 5.83
C VAL A 314 -11.46 -8.45 4.90
N SER A 315 -10.83 -9.50 5.41
CA SER A 315 -10.62 -10.72 4.64
C SER A 315 -11.08 -11.96 5.39
N GLY A 316 -11.52 -12.96 4.63
CA GLY A 316 -11.87 -14.26 5.15
C GLY A 316 -11.58 -15.35 4.14
N GLY A 317 -11.30 -16.55 4.63
CA GLY A 317 -10.97 -17.65 3.77
C GLY A 317 -11.00 -19.01 4.46
N VAL A 318 -10.87 -20.03 3.62
CA VAL A 318 -10.74 -21.42 4.07
C VAL A 318 -9.59 -22.10 3.36
N GLY A 319 -8.87 -22.93 4.09
CA GLY A 319 -7.78 -23.74 3.56
C GLY A 319 -8.04 -25.23 3.78
N HIS A 320 -7.55 -26.05 2.86
CA HIS A 320 -7.61 -27.50 2.93
C HIS A 320 -6.25 -28.11 2.65
N LYS A 321 -5.85 -29.04 3.51
CA LYS A 321 -4.65 -29.86 3.36
C LYS A 321 -5.02 -31.19 2.69
N PHE A 322 -4.57 -31.39 1.46
CA PHE A 322 -4.80 -32.65 0.75
C PHE A 322 -3.90 -33.78 1.25
N ASN A 323 -2.64 -33.43 1.56
CA ASN A 323 -1.63 -34.34 2.08
C ASN A 323 -0.50 -33.51 2.75
N ASP A 324 0.59 -34.17 3.17
CA ASP A 324 1.69 -33.48 3.86
C ASP A 324 2.46 -32.51 2.97
N GLN A 325 2.34 -32.64 1.64
CA GLN A 325 3.04 -31.80 0.68
C GLN A 325 2.15 -30.67 0.11
N TRP A 326 0.86 -30.90 -0.06
CA TRP A 326 -0.02 -29.98 -0.77
C TRP A 326 -1.17 -29.47 0.09
N SER A 327 -1.33 -28.17 0.10
CA SER A 327 -2.52 -27.51 0.62
C SER A 327 -2.96 -26.37 -0.30
N VAL A 328 -4.23 -26.04 -0.26
CA VAL A 328 -4.82 -24.92 -1.00
C VAL A 328 -5.63 -24.03 -0.07
N ALA A 329 -5.82 -22.78 -0.45
CA ALA A 329 -6.75 -21.88 0.24
C ALA A 329 -7.45 -20.96 -0.76
N GLY A 330 -8.73 -20.68 -0.46
CA GLY A 330 -9.51 -19.65 -1.12
C GLY A 330 -9.80 -18.50 -0.16
N THR A 331 -9.78 -17.27 -0.66
CA THR A 331 -9.99 -16.04 0.12
C THR A 331 -10.93 -15.09 -0.58
N VAL A 332 -11.64 -14.30 0.22
CA VAL A 332 -12.37 -13.12 -0.22
C VAL A 332 -11.87 -11.95 0.61
N THR A 333 -11.55 -10.84 -0.04
CA THR A 333 -11.12 -9.61 0.62
C THR A 333 -11.99 -8.46 0.12
N TRP A 334 -12.50 -7.68 1.04
CA TRP A 334 -13.04 -6.35 0.80
C TRP A 334 -12.14 -5.32 1.45
N ASP A 335 -11.79 -4.32 0.67
CA ASP A 335 -11.03 -3.18 1.14
C ASP A 335 -11.84 -1.92 0.86
N ARG A 336 -12.14 -1.16 1.91
CA ARG A 336 -12.84 0.11 1.80
C ARG A 336 -11.90 1.15 1.22
N GLY A 337 -12.29 1.73 0.10
CA GLY A 337 -11.56 2.83 -0.50
C GLY A 337 -11.47 4.06 0.40
N THR A 338 -10.37 4.77 0.27
CA THR A 338 -10.09 5.99 1.06
C THR A 338 -10.56 7.27 0.38
N SER A 339 -10.96 7.20 -0.89
CA SER A 339 -11.39 8.37 -1.66
C SER A 339 -12.64 9.04 -1.08
N THR A 340 -12.59 10.37 -1.05
CA THR A 340 -13.74 11.24 -0.77
C THR A 340 -14.20 12.00 -2.02
N GLY A 341 -13.84 11.49 -3.22
CA GLY A 341 -14.13 12.12 -4.51
C GLY A 341 -12.97 12.95 -5.09
N LEU A 342 -11.87 13.10 -4.36
CA LEU A 342 -10.66 13.82 -4.82
C LEU A 342 -9.62 12.89 -5.45
N THR A 343 -9.75 11.60 -5.23
CA THR A 343 -8.78 10.58 -5.64
C THR A 343 -9.48 9.33 -6.18
N SER A 344 -8.73 8.38 -6.74
CA SER A 344 -9.28 7.20 -7.42
C SER A 344 -9.37 5.94 -6.56
N GLN A 345 -9.03 6.02 -5.27
CA GLN A 345 -9.00 4.88 -4.34
C GLN A 345 -10.41 4.54 -3.83
N THR A 346 -11.22 3.88 -4.65
CA THR A 346 -12.56 3.37 -4.29
C THR A 346 -12.47 1.96 -3.69
N ASP A 347 -13.60 1.41 -3.23
CA ASP A 347 -13.64 0.05 -2.67
C ASP A 347 -13.11 -1.01 -3.64
N VAL A 348 -12.43 -2.02 -3.10
CA VAL A 348 -11.92 -3.15 -3.86
C VAL A 348 -12.46 -4.46 -3.33
N TRP A 349 -12.85 -5.33 -4.24
CA TRP A 349 -13.19 -6.71 -3.97
C TRP A 349 -12.22 -7.65 -4.67
N LEU A 350 -11.63 -8.59 -3.93
CA LEU A 350 -10.69 -9.57 -4.45
C LEU A 350 -11.10 -10.98 -4.06
N PHE A 351 -10.96 -11.90 -5.01
CA PHE A 351 -11.08 -13.33 -4.83
C PHE A 351 -9.72 -13.95 -5.08
N GLY A 352 -9.17 -14.59 -4.06
CA GLY A 352 -7.85 -15.21 -4.08
C GLY A 352 -7.91 -16.72 -4.05
N LEU A 353 -6.97 -17.35 -4.72
CA LEU A 353 -6.68 -18.77 -4.65
C LEU A 353 -5.18 -18.96 -4.51
N GLY A 354 -4.77 -19.75 -3.54
CA GLY A 354 -3.37 -20.05 -3.31
C GLY A 354 -3.12 -21.54 -3.08
N THR A 355 -1.93 -21.98 -3.44
CA THR A 355 -1.43 -23.31 -3.14
C THR A 355 -0.09 -23.22 -2.42
N ASN A 356 0.12 -24.14 -1.51
CA ASN A 356 1.35 -24.29 -0.79
C ASN A 356 1.91 -25.70 -1.05
N TYR A 357 3.15 -25.77 -1.53
CA TYR A 357 3.86 -27.00 -1.79
C TYR A 357 5.07 -27.15 -0.86
N LYS A 358 5.08 -28.24 -0.07
CA LYS A 358 6.14 -28.63 0.88
C LYS A 358 6.74 -29.96 0.45
N PRO A 359 7.75 -29.97 -0.40
CA PRO A 359 8.40 -31.24 -0.80
C PRO A 359 9.01 -31.99 0.38
N ASN A 360 9.44 -31.27 1.41
CA ASN A 360 9.96 -31.79 2.68
C ASN A 360 9.75 -30.75 3.81
N GLU A 361 10.23 -31.04 5.02
CA GLU A 361 10.06 -30.16 6.18
C GLU A 361 10.86 -28.83 6.08
N GLN A 362 11.89 -28.78 5.26
CA GLN A 362 12.79 -27.65 5.10
C GLN A 362 12.34 -26.65 4.04
N PHE A 363 11.71 -27.12 2.96
CA PHE A 363 11.35 -26.28 1.81
C PHE A 363 9.84 -26.11 1.68
N GLU A 364 9.43 -24.88 1.43
CA GLU A 364 8.05 -24.52 1.17
C GLU A 364 8.00 -23.48 0.06
N VAL A 365 7.13 -23.71 -0.92
CA VAL A 365 6.84 -22.75 -2.01
C VAL A 365 5.34 -22.46 -2.02
N ARG A 366 5.00 -21.20 -2.03
CA ARG A 366 3.63 -20.71 -2.13
C ARG A 366 3.44 -19.98 -3.43
N LEU A 367 2.40 -20.34 -4.16
CA LEU A 367 1.92 -19.64 -5.34
C LEU A 367 0.48 -19.21 -5.07
N ALA A 368 0.18 -17.93 -5.28
CA ALA A 368 -1.18 -17.42 -5.14
C ALA A 368 -1.52 -16.46 -6.28
N GLY A 369 -2.79 -16.48 -6.68
CA GLY A 369 -3.36 -15.50 -7.59
C GLY A 369 -4.60 -14.89 -6.99
N ALA A 370 -4.89 -13.63 -7.33
CA ALA A 370 -6.15 -13.00 -7.03
C ALA A 370 -6.64 -12.17 -8.20
N ALA A 371 -7.95 -12.06 -8.31
CA ALA A 371 -8.63 -11.23 -9.28
C ALA A 371 -9.89 -10.62 -8.68
N GLY A 372 -10.26 -9.44 -9.15
CA GLY A 372 -11.43 -8.73 -8.67
C GLY A 372 -11.63 -7.41 -9.35
N TRP A 373 -12.24 -6.48 -8.66
CA TRP A 373 -12.53 -5.15 -9.22
C TRP A 373 -12.39 -4.04 -8.20
N LEU A 374 -12.00 -2.86 -8.71
CA LEU A 374 -12.15 -1.59 -8.04
C LEU A 374 -13.55 -1.07 -8.37
N SER A 375 -14.30 -0.64 -7.36
CA SER A 375 -15.67 -0.16 -7.53
C SER A 375 -15.72 1.16 -8.29
N SER A 376 -16.87 1.42 -8.90
CA SER A 376 -17.14 2.72 -9.53
C SER A 376 -17.09 3.87 -8.52
N GLY A 377 -16.85 5.07 -9.03
CA GLY A 377 -16.82 6.29 -8.24
C GLY A 377 -16.71 7.53 -9.11
N GLU A 378 -16.78 8.69 -8.48
CA GLU A 378 -16.63 9.98 -9.13
C GLU A 378 -15.34 10.66 -8.65
N LEU A 379 -14.76 11.45 -9.56
CA LEU A 379 -13.67 12.36 -9.27
C LEU A 379 -14.18 13.79 -9.49
N ASP A 380 -14.07 14.63 -8.48
CA ASP A 380 -14.32 16.07 -8.59
C ASP A 380 -13.36 16.84 -7.69
N ASP A 381 -12.25 17.26 -8.27
CA ASP A 381 -11.27 18.11 -7.58
C ASP A 381 -11.31 19.58 -8.03
N THR A 382 -12.41 20.00 -8.66
CA THR A 382 -12.61 21.41 -9.08
C THR A 382 -12.82 22.37 -7.91
N VAL A 383 -13.24 21.86 -6.77
CA VAL A 383 -13.38 22.60 -5.51
C VAL A 383 -12.74 21.76 -4.40
N VAL A 384 -11.75 22.29 -3.72
CA VAL A 384 -11.07 21.64 -2.60
C VAL A 384 -11.22 22.53 -1.37
N ASN A 385 -11.74 21.96 -0.28
CA ASN A 385 -12.00 22.69 0.97
C ASN A 385 -12.75 24.02 0.77
N GLY A 386 -13.79 23.98 -0.08
CA GLY A 386 -14.63 25.16 -0.41
C GLY A 386 -13.96 26.19 -1.31
N LYS A 387 -12.73 25.97 -1.76
CA LYS A 387 -12.01 26.89 -2.66
C LYS A 387 -11.92 26.32 -4.08
N PRO A 388 -12.10 27.14 -5.12
CA PRO A 388 -11.92 26.71 -6.50
C PRO A 388 -10.49 26.25 -6.77
N ASN A 389 -10.33 25.06 -7.34
CA ASN A 389 -9.06 24.55 -7.84
C ASN A 389 -8.97 24.82 -9.35
N LEU A 390 -8.01 25.66 -9.76
CA LEU A 390 -7.87 26.11 -11.16
C LEU A 390 -7.45 24.96 -12.12
N THR A 391 -6.71 24.01 -11.60
CA THR A 391 -6.23 22.83 -12.35
C THR A 391 -7.15 21.62 -12.18
N GLY A 392 -8.14 21.72 -11.29
CA GLY A 392 -9.06 20.64 -10.96
C GLY A 392 -9.96 20.25 -12.12
N SER A 393 -10.39 18.99 -12.10
CA SER A 393 -11.20 18.37 -13.15
C SER A 393 -12.24 17.43 -12.55
N LYS A 394 -13.21 17.04 -13.36
CA LYS A 394 -14.23 16.04 -13.02
C LYS A 394 -14.11 14.85 -13.94
N GLY A 395 -14.49 13.69 -13.44
CA GLY A 395 -14.57 12.46 -14.21
C GLY A 395 -15.26 11.38 -13.40
N GLU A 396 -15.38 10.19 -13.98
CA GLU A 396 -16.00 9.04 -13.34
C GLU A 396 -15.21 7.77 -13.60
N PHE A 397 -15.22 6.88 -12.65
CA PHE A 397 -14.66 5.53 -12.76
C PHE A 397 -15.78 4.50 -12.86
N GLY A 398 -15.61 3.50 -13.74
CA GLY A 398 -16.43 2.30 -13.74
C GLY A 398 -15.95 1.28 -12.69
N ASN A 399 -16.49 0.06 -12.79
CA ASN A 399 -15.89 -1.08 -12.14
C ASN A 399 -14.71 -1.54 -13.00
N ASP A 400 -13.50 -1.34 -12.51
CA ASP A 400 -12.29 -1.65 -13.23
C ASP A 400 -11.61 -2.91 -12.66
N PHE A 401 -10.97 -3.70 -13.53
CA PHE A 401 -10.34 -4.97 -13.16
C PHE A 401 -9.05 -4.73 -12.37
N VAL A 402 -8.80 -5.61 -11.39
CA VAL A 402 -7.49 -5.74 -10.74
C VAL A 402 -7.15 -7.21 -10.58
N GLY A 403 -5.91 -7.55 -10.87
CA GLY A 403 -5.39 -8.90 -10.71
C GLY A 403 -3.95 -8.90 -10.23
N GLY A 404 -3.52 -10.02 -9.66
CA GLY A 404 -2.15 -10.17 -9.23
C GLY A 404 -1.73 -11.62 -9.00
N LEU A 405 -0.42 -11.82 -8.99
CA LEU A 405 0.23 -13.11 -8.75
C LEU A 405 1.32 -12.93 -7.70
N SER A 406 1.38 -13.85 -6.75
CA SER A 406 2.40 -13.89 -5.69
C SER A 406 3.14 -15.21 -5.71
N LEU A 407 4.46 -15.14 -5.59
CA LEU A 407 5.33 -16.29 -5.39
C LEU A 407 6.20 -16.03 -4.15
N THR A 408 6.26 -17.03 -3.26
CA THR A 408 7.09 -16.97 -2.06
C THR A 408 7.77 -18.32 -1.84
N ALA A 409 9.04 -18.30 -1.52
CA ALA A 409 9.80 -19.46 -1.13
C ALA A 409 10.29 -19.31 0.32
N LYS A 410 10.23 -20.39 1.10
CA LYS A 410 10.69 -20.45 2.49
C LYS A 410 11.61 -21.64 2.68
N VAL A 411 12.67 -21.42 3.42
CA VAL A 411 13.64 -22.44 3.84
C VAL A 411 13.72 -22.44 5.36
N LYS A 412 13.64 -23.63 5.98
CA LYS A 412 13.80 -23.85 7.42
C LYS A 412 15.10 -24.64 7.70
N PHE A 413 15.77 -24.32 8.78
CA PHE A 413 17.05 -24.97 9.15
C PHE A 413 17.31 -24.92 10.66
#